data_dcc430def3f5e6a2de914f8e28df462e
#
_entry.id   dcc430def3f5e6a2de914f8e28df462e
#
_cell.length_a   1.000
_cell.length_b   1.000
_cell.length_c   1.000
_cell.angle_alpha   90.00
_cell.angle_beta   90.00
_cell.angle_gamma   90.00
#
_symmetry.space_group_name_H-M   'P 1'
#
loop_
_entity.id
_entity.type
_entity.pdbx_description
1 polymer ?
#
loop_
_entity_poly.entity_id
_entity_poly.type
_entity_poly.pdbx_seq_one_letter_code
_entity_poly.pdbx_strand_id
1 'polypeptide(L)'
;MKGVVEKLYDIDSIEIPEELLECQADEKNVEAAVRALSLRYAREENADLVSRGDLAVCRADKESYPDGRTILIYTGVNMPGAEAAEAAVMGKHAGEVVSTVLCGKEAALTIEKILHRIPAEVTDELIAGIGMEGVSTVQGYRDHVRARMEEDLRMEKSKEIIQYFLQKMTQESTYQYDEAELEAYVQSQMEEYIREAEEAGETVSPEEIKESVLAQAKQNWMAEAFCKAKNVEVDLSSIEEDTDRMIEMMELMGEKVPDRAELSEMAVQDAYFGGLLTSIENIIREKTGGSYGNC
;
A
#
# COMPACT_ATOMS: atom_id res chain seq x y z
N MET A 1 -14.71 -0.89 -26.94
CA MET A 1 -16.02 -0.24 -26.60
C MET A 1 -15.92 1.26 -26.76
N LYS A 2 -16.89 1.89 -27.42
CA LYS A 2 -16.87 3.34 -27.67
C LYS A 2 -17.97 4.05 -26.88
N GLY A 3 -17.61 5.20 -26.30
CA GLY A 3 -18.54 6.06 -25.61
C GLY A 3 -18.14 7.53 -25.75
N VAL A 4 -19.06 8.43 -25.47
CA VAL A 4 -18.86 9.87 -25.57
C VAL A 4 -19.34 10.54 -24.28
N VAL A 5 -18.57 11.50 -23.79
CA VAL A 5 -18.99 12.38 -22.70
C VAL A 5 -19.88 13.48 -23.29
N GLU A 6 -21.18 13.43 -22.98
CA GLU A 6 -22.14 14.48 -23.44
C GLU A 6 -21.96 15.76 -22.64
N LYS A 7 -21.72 15.63 -21.34
CA LYS A 7 -21.47 16.77 -20.45
C LYS A 7 -20.40 16.41 -19.44
N LEU A 8 -19.29 17.09 -19.51
CA LEU A 8 -18.21 16.99 -18.55
C LEU A 8 -18.55 17.79 -17.28
N TYR A 9 -18.36 17.19 -16.11
CA TYR A 9 -18.50 17.89 -14.85
C TYR A 9 -17.35 18.91 -14.67
N ASP A 10 -17.67 20.08 -14.09
CA ASP A 10 -16.68 21.13 -13.89
C ASP A 10 -15.80 20.82 -12.67
N ILE A 11 -14.55 20.43 -12.93
CA ILE A 11 -13.57 20.09 -11.93
C ILE A 11 -13.27 21.24 -10.94
N ASP A 12 -13.36 22.48 -11.42
CA ASP A 12 -13.06 23.66 -10.60
C ASP A 12 -14.12 23.88 -9.52
N SER A 13 -15.34 23.32 -9.72
CA SER A 13 -16.45 23.36 -8.76
C SER A 13 -16.31 22.34 -7.60
N ILE A 14 -15.36 21.40 -7.67
CA ILE A 14 -15.18 20.38 -6.63
C ILE A 14 -14.57 21.02 -5.38
N GLU A 15 -15.30 20.96 -4.27
CA GLU A 15 -14.79 21.33 -2.94
C GLU A 15 -14.17 20.10 -2.27
N ILE A 16 -13.00 20.27 -1.64
CA ILE A 16 -12.33 19.20 -0.92
C ILE A 16 -12.96 19.12 0.47
N PRO A 17 -13.50 17.94 0.89
CA PRO A 17 -14.02 17.74 2.23
C PRO A 17 -12.96 18.03 3.31
N GLU A 18 -13.36 18.69 4.42
CA GLU A 18 -12.43 19.06 5.50
C GLU A 18 -11.74 17.83 6.10
N GLU A 19 -12.44 16.70 6.20
CA GLU A 19 -11.89 15.44 6.73
C GLU A 19 -10.73 14.88 5.89
N LEU A 20 -10.65 15.23 4.60
CA LEU A 20 -9.51 14.88 3.74
C LEU A 20 -8.32 15.83 3.89
N LEU A 21 -8.51 16.97 4.55
CA LEU A 21 -7.46 17.95 4.81
C LEU A 21 -6.87 17.82 6.23
N GLU A 22 -7.42 16.96 7.07
CA GLU A 22 -6.91 16.72 8.42
C GLU A 22 -5.73 15.76 8.39
N CYS A 23 -4.54 16.26 8.79
CA CYS A 23 -3.29 15.49 8.86
C CYS A 23 -2.60 15.72 10.19
N GLN A 24 -3.22 15.26 11.30
CA GLN A 24 -2.62 15.31 12.63
C GLN A 24 -2.20 13.91 13.07
N ALA A 25 -0.94 13.79 13.50
CA ALA A 25 -0.45 12.56 14.09
C ALA A 25 -1.13 12.29 15.45
N ASP A 26 -1.57 11.05 15.68
CA ASP A 26 -2.05 10.64 17.00
C ASP A 26 -0.87 10.57 17.99
N GLU A 27 -0.94 11.31 19.07
CA GLU A 27 0.09 11.32 20.12
C GLU A 27 0.35 9.93 20.70
N LYS A 28 -0.63 9.03 20.71
CA LYS A 28 -0.43 7.63 21.11
C LYS A 28 0.56 6.90 20.20
N ASN A 29 0.52 7.19 18.90
CA ASN A 29 1.44 6.62 17.92
C ASN A 29 2.84 7.21 18.06
N VAL A 30 2.95 8.51 18.36
CA VAL A 30 4.23 9.17 18.67
C VAL A 30 4.86 8.54 19.91
N GLU A 31 4.09 8.38 21.00
CA GLU A 31 4.59 7.73 22.22
C GLU A 31 4.88 6.23 22.02
N ALA A 32 4.17 5.56 21.13
CA ALA A 32 4.48 4.18 20.75
C ALA A 32 5.83 4.09 20.03
N ALA A 33 6.17 5.05 19.16
CA ALA A 33 7.47 5.13 18.51
C ALA A 33 8.61 5.38 19.51
N VAL A 34 8.40 6.25 20.51
CA VAL A 34 9.36 6.46 21.61
C VAL A 34 9.57 5.18 22.42
N ARG A 35 8.49 4.44 22.73
CA ARG A 35 8.58 3.15 23.42
C ARG A 35 9.30 2.09 22.57
N ALA A 36 9.04 2.05 21.27
CA ALA A 36 9.74 1.16 20.37
C ALA A 36 11.25 1.42 20.35
N LEU A 37 11.65 2.71 20.43
CA LEU A 37 13.06 3.08 20.57
C LEU A 37 13.66 2.55 21.87
N SER A 38 12.97 2.69 23.00
CA SER A 38 13.37 2.16 24.31
C SER A 38 13.64 0.62 24.23
N LEU A 39 12.78 -0.11 23.53
CA LEU A 39 12.94 -1.54 23.32
C LEU A 39 14.05 -1.87 22.32
N ARG A 40 14.25 -1.05 21.30
CA ARG A 40 15.32 -1.25 20.30
C ARG A 40 16.72 -1.16 20.94
N TYR A 41 16.89 -0.27 21.92
CA TYR A 41 18.14 -0.08 22.66
C TYR A 41 18.12 -0.76 24.03
N ALA A 42 17.23 -1.74 24.23
CA ALA A 42 17.15 -2.50 25.47
C ALA A 42 18.49 -3.20 25.77
N ARG A 43 18.88 -3.22 27.04
CA ARG A 43 19.98 -4.06 27.51
C ARG A 43 19.48 -5.50 27.63
N GLU A 44 20.27 -6.42 27.15
CA GLU A 44 19.94 -7.85 27.19
C GLU A 44 20.72 -8.53 28.30
N GLU A 45 20.01 -9.28 29.16
CA GLU A 45 20.58 -10.12 30.20
C GLU A 45 20.10 -11.57 29.98
N ASN A 46 20.97 -12.54 30.32
CA ASN A 46 20.56 -13.95 30.25
C ASN A 46 19.44 -14.23 31.25
N ALA A 47 18.42 -14.97 30.80
CA ALA A 47 17.32 -15.43 31.64
C ALA A 47 17.18 -16.96 31.55
N ASP A 48 16.60 -17.55 32.59
CA ASP A 48 16.39 -19.02 32.65
C ASP A 48 15.00 -19.43 32.13
N LEU A 49 14.04 -18.51 32.14
CA LEU A 49 12.65 -18.75 31.80
C LEU A 49 12.15 -17.66 30.85
N VAL A 50 11.45 -18.03 29.79
CA VAL A 50 10.85 -17.06 28.86
C VAL A 50 9.67 -16.38 29.51
N SER A 51 9.75 -15.05 29.63
CA SER A 51 8.73 -14.17 30.13
C SER A 51 8.29 -13.18 29.05
N ARG A 52 7.20 -12.47 29.32
CA ARG A 52 6.72 -11.44 28.38
C ARG A 52 7.73 -10.29 28.29
N GLY A 53 8.11 -9.91 27.09
CA GLY A 53 9.12 -8.89 26.81
C GLY A 53 10.51 -9.45 26.55
N ASP A 54 10.70 -10.77 26.67
CA ASP A 54 11.97 -11.43 26.41
C ASP A 54 12.17 -11.75 24.92
N LEU A 55 13.42 -12.02 24.58
CA LEU A 55 13.80 -12.58 23.29
C LEU A 55 14.21 -14.04 23.50
N ALA A 56 13.45 -14.98 22.95
CA ALA A 56 13.84 -16.37 22.83
C ALA A 56 14.60 -16.57 21.51
N VAL A 57 15.86 -16.99 21.62
CA VAL A 57 16.68 -17.41 20.49
C VAL A 57 16.50 -18.90 20.30
N CYS A 58 15.83 -19.27 19.21
CA CYS A 58 15.45 -20.65 18.94
C CYS A 58 16.16 -21.15 17.69
N ARG A 59 16.47 -22.44 17.67
CA ARG A 59 16.92 -23.14 16.46
C ARG A 59 15.79 -24.01 15.93
N ALA A 60 15.44 -23.81 14.67
CA ALA A 60 14.48 -24.68 13.99
C ALA A 60 15.13 -26.04 13.65
N ASP A 61 14.31 -27.09 13.66
CA ASP A 61 14.73 -28.40 13.18
C ASP A 61 14.99 -28.40 11.67
N LYS A 62 15.81 -29.38 11.22
CA LYS A 62 16.17 -29.47 9.79
C LYS A 62 15.09 -30.11 8.91
N GLU A 63 14.06 -30.70 9.49
CA GLU A 63 12.93 -31.25 8.72
C GLU A 63 12.02 -30.13 8.24
N SER A 64 11.74 -29.17 9.14
CA SER A 64 10.92 -28.00 8.83
C SER A 64 11.71 -26.91 8.10
N TYR A 65 12.99 -26.73 8.47
CA TYR A 65 13.91 -25.74 7.91
C TYR A 65 15.27 -26.37 7.61
N PRO A 66 15.52 -26.78 6.36
CA PRO A 66 16.72 -27.54 5.98
C PRO A 66 18.05 -26.90 6.38
N ASP A 67 18.09 -25.57 6.47
CA ASP A 67 19.28 -24.83 6.88
C ASP A 67 19.48 -24.79 8.40
N GLY A 68 18.53 -25.31 9.19
CA GLY A 68 18.59 -25.29 10.67
C GLY A 68 18.75 -23.87 11.19
N ARG A 69 17.98 -22.93 10.63
CA ARG A 69 18.15 -21.49 10.91
C ARG A 69 17.80 -21.10 12.33
N THR A 70 18.45 -20.05 12.79
CA THR A 70 18.09 -19.38 14.04
C THR A 70 16.86 -18.52 13.84
N ILE A 71 15.89 -18.66 14.73
CA ILE A 71 14.64 -17.89 14.75
C ILE A 71 14.60 -17.08 16.04
N LEU A 72 14.33 -15.80 15.91
CA LEU A 72 14.21 -14.87 17.01
C LEU A 72 12.72 -14.64 17.31
N ILE A 73 12.28 -15.03 18.51
CA ILE A 73 10.91 -14.85 18.95
C ILE A 73 10.88 -13.77 20.04
N TYR A 74 10.32 -12.61 19.68
CA TYR A 74 10.09 -11.50 20.61
C TYR A 74 8.74 -11.69 21.28
N THR A 75 8.73 -11.92 22.60
CA THR A 75 7.49 -12.14 23.35
C THR A 75 6.82 -10.81 23.73
N GLY A 76 5.50 -10.73 23.62
CA GLY A 76 4.71 -9.55 23.93
C GLY A 76 4.65 -8.49 22.84
N VAL A 77 5.12 -8.81 21.62
CA VAL A 77 5.15 -7.89 20.47
C VAL A 77 3.99 -8.17 19.50
N ASN A 78 3.33 -9.32 19.60
CA ASN A 78 2.24 -9.77 18.71
C ASN A 78 2.61 -9.63 17.21
N MET A 79 3.75 -10.18 16.81
CA MET A 79 4.17 -10.18 15.41
C MET A 79 3.22 -11.04 14.56
N PRO A 80 2.64 -10.52 13.47
CA PRO A 80 1.76 -11.29 12.59
C PRO A 80 2.44 -12.58 12.10
N GLY A 81 1.75 -13.72 12.25
CA GLY A 81 2.25 -15.04 11.86
C GLY A 81 3.23 -15.70 12.86
N ALA A 82 3.53 -15.07 13.99
CA ALA A 82 4.39 -15.59 15.05
C ALA A 82 3.64 -15.89 16.36
N GLU A 83 2.34 -15.67 16.41
CA GLU A 83 1.51 -15.77 17.63
C GLU A 83 1.58 -17.17 18.25
N ALA A 84 1.53 -18.22 17.41
CA ALA A 84 1.64 -19.61 17.86
C ALA A 84 3.03 -19.91 18.42
N ALA A 85 4.08 -19.36 17.84
CA ALA A 85 5.45 -19.53 18.30
C ALA A 85 5.70 -18.78 19.62
N GLU A 86 5.19 -17.56 19.73
CA GLU A 86 5.24 -16.79 20.98
C GLU A 86 4.55 -17.55 22.12
N ALA A 87 3.32 -18.05 21.87
CA ALA A 87 2.58 -18.84 22.87
C ALA A 87 3.31 -20.13 23.26
N ALA A 88 3.97 -20.81 22.32
CA ALA A 88 4.67 -22.06 22.54
C ALA A 88 5.92 -21.88 23.40
N VAL A 89 6.66 -20.76 23.26
CA VAL A 89 7.90 -20.54 24.04
C VAL A 89 7.65 -19.92 25.41
N MET A 90 6.50 -19.32 25.65
CA MET A 90 6.18 -18.70 26.94
C MET A 90 6.26 -19.72 28.11
N GLY A 91 6.96 -19.31 29.16
CA GLY A 91 7.15 -20.15 30.35
C GLY A 91 8.08 -21.37 30.14
N LYS A 92 8.85 -21.39 29.06
CA LYS A 92 9.82 -22.44 28.75
C LYS A 92 11.24 -22.06 29.13
N HIS A 93 12.08 -23.07 29.35
CA HIS A 93 13.50 -22.93 29.70
C HIS A 93 14.40 -23.11 28.47
N ALA A 94 15.61 -22.59 28.56
CA ALA A 94 16.65 -22.88 27.58
C ALA A 94 16.92 -24.37 27.52
N GLY A 95 17.09 -24.94 26.33
CA GLY A 95 17.24 -26.37 26.07
C GLY A 95 15.92 -27.10 25.80
N GLU A 96 14.77 -26.53 26.12
CA GLU A 96 13.49 -27.16 25.80
C GLU A 96 13.17 -27.05 24.27
N VAL A 97 12.46 -28.11 23.82
CA VAL A 97 11.94 -28.16 22.42
C VAL A 97 10.45 -27.92 22.46
N VAL A 98 9.98 -27.03 21.62
CA VAL A 98 8.57 -26.70 21.49
C VAL A 98 8.11 -26.94 20.04
N SER A 99 6.91 -27.49 19.87
CA SER A 99 6.27 -27.61 18.57
C SER A 99 5.34 -26.42 18.35
N THR A 100 5.41 -25.80 17.18
CA THR A 100 4.63 -24.61 16.83
C THR A 100 4.37 -24.53 15.34
N VAL A 101 3.61 -23.51 14.93
CA VAL A 101 3.40 -23.15 13.53
C VAL A 101 4.07 -21.80 13.27
N LEU A 102 4.93 -21.74 12.25
CA LEU A 102 5.58 -20.52 11.80
C LEU A 102 5.21 -20.27 10.32
N CYS A 103 4.58 -19.16 10.03
CA CYS A 103 4.16 -18.82 8.66
C CYS A 103 3.40 -19.96 7.96
N GLY A 104 2.47 -20.62 8.70
CA GLY A 104 1.64 -21.71 8.19
C GLY A 104 2.33 -23.08 8.10
N LYS A 105 3.57 -23.23 8.58
CA LYS A 105 4.31 -24.50 8.59
C LYS A 105 4.57 -24.99 10.01
N GLU A 106 4.34 -26.28 10.26
CA GLU A 106 4.73 -26.91 11.52
C GLU A 106 6.26 -26.92 11.66
N ALA A 107 6.75 -26.59 12.83
CA ALA A 107 8.18 -26.58 13.16
C ALA A 107 8.42 -26.99 14.60
N ALA A 108 9.51 -27.71 14.84
CA ALA A 108 10.05 -27.93 16.18
C ALA A 108 11.19 -26.94 16.42
N LEU A 109 11.08 -26.18 17.51
CA LEU A 109 12.05 -25.16 17.88
C LEU A 109 12.75 -25.53 19.17
N THR A 110 14.08 -25.60 19.15
CA THR A 110 14.89 -25.73 20.37
C THR A 110 15.24 -24.33 20.87
N ILE A 111 14.88 -24.01 22.11
CA ILE A 111 15.25 -22.74 22.75
C ILE A 111 16.72 -22.81 23.14
N GLU A 112 17.59 -22.10 22.43
CA GLU A 112 19.03 -22.10 22.69
C GLU A 112 19.42 -21.09 23.76
N LYS A 113 18.75 -19.92 23.77
CA LYS A 113 19.06 -18.83 24.69
C LYS A 113 17.82 -17.99 24.95
N ILE A 114 17.73 -17.47 26.16
CA ILE A 114 16.68 -16.53 26.57
C ILE A 114 17.37 -15.27 27.03
N LEU A 115 16.93 -14.16 26.46
CA LEU A 115 17.42 -12.80 26.76
C LEU A 115 16.30 -11.98 27.34
N HIS A 116 16.42 -11.65 28.63
CA HIS A 116 15.56 -10.64 29.25
C HIS A 116 15.94 -9.26 28.71
N ARG A 117 15.00 -8.56 28.12
CA ARG A 117 15.22 -7.26 27.52
C ARG A 117 14.76 -6.17 28.49
N ILE A 118 15.73 -5.48 29.07
CA ILE A 118 15.48 -4.32 29.95
C ILE A 118 15.42 -3.10 29.05
N PRO A 119 14.23 -2.45 28.90
CA PRO A 119 14.07 -1.28 28.07
C PRO A 119 15.05 -0.18 28.48
N ALA A 120 15.71 0.45 27.51
CA ALA A 120 16.58 1.59 27.79
C ALA A 120 15.73 2.80 28.20
N GLU A 121 16.23 3.60 29.12
CA GLU A 121 15.67 4.92 29.37
C GLU A 121 15.95 5.81 28.14
N VAL A 122 14.91 6.42 27.57
CA VAL A 122 15.05 7.31 26.43
C VAL A 122 15.48 8.68 26.94
N THR A 123 16.79 8.94 26.86
CA THR A 123 17.40 10.21 27.29
C THR A 123 17.93 10.99 26.09
N ASP A 124 18.24 12.24 26.30
CA ASP A 124 18.85 13.09 25.25
C ASP A 124 20.21 12.53 24.78
N GLU A 125 20.97 11.91 25.70
CA GLU A 125 22.26 11.27 25.36
C GLU A 125 22.02 10.04 24.43
N LEU A 126 20.97 9.25 24.70
CA LEU A 126 20.60 8.13 23.83
C LEU A 126 20.25 8.65 22.44
N ILE A 127 19.39 9.67 22.36
CA ILE A 127 18.97 10.26 21.07
C ILE A 127 20.16 10.83 20.31
N ALA A 128 21.03 11.61 20.97
CA ALA A 128 22.24 12.14 20.35
C ALA A 128 23.17 11.02 19.85
N GLY A 129 23.26 9.90 20.58
CA GLY A 129 24.04 8.72 20.23
C GLY A 129 23.53 7.96 19.01
N ILE A 130 22.26 8.11 18.63
CA ILE A 130 21.68 7.51 17.42
C ILE A 130 22.22 8.18 16.15
N GLY A 131 22.63 9.45 16.22
CA GLY A 131 23.23 10.16 15.10
C GLY A 131 22.23 10.62 14.03
N MET A 132 20.96 10.86 14.39
CA MET A 132 19.97 11.43 13.47
C MET A 132 20.30 12.92 13.24
N GLU A 133 20.36 13.33 11.98
CA GLU A 133 20.65 14.72 11.62
C GLU A 133 19.60 15.68 12.19
N GLY A 134 20.05 16.71 12.92
CA GLY A 134 19.19 17.72 13.51
C GLY A 134 18.40 17.27 14.74
N VAL A 135 18.52 16.01 15.20
CA VAL A 135 17.78 15.46 16.34
C VAL A 135 18.74 15.02 17.44
N SER A 136 18.74 15.73 18.57
CA SER A 136 19.65 15.47 19.70
C SER A 136 18.95 15.40 21.07
N THR A 137 17.63 15.58 21.11
CA THR A 137 16.84 15.54 22.35
C THR A 137 15.63 14.64 22.21
N VAL A 138 15.10 14.17 23.32
CA VAL A 138 13.85 13.36 23.36
C VAL A 138 12.68 14.13 22.74
N GLN A 139 12.58 15.43 23.03
CA GLN A 139 11.54 16.26 22.43
C GLN A 139 11.75 16.42 20.93
N GLY A 140 12.97 16.66 20.49
CA GLY A 140 13.32 16.73 19.07
C GLY A 140 13.00 15.42 18.32
N TYR A 141 13.18 14.27 18.97
CA TYR A 141 12.79 12.97 18.41
C TYR A 141 11.26 12.83 18.28
N ARG A 142 10.48 13.24 19.31
CA ARG A 142 9.02 13.27 19.22
C ARG A 142 8.52 14.16 18.09
N ASP A 143 9.10 15.35 17.97
CA ASP A 143 8.74 16.31 16.92
C ASP A 143 9.08 15.76 15.53
N HIS A 144 10.23 15.11 15.38
CA HIS A 144 10.64 14.44 14.13
C HIS A 144 9.67 13.30 13.76
N VAL A 145 9.33 12.43 14.72
CA VAL A 145 8.38 11.33 14.50
C VAL A 145 7.00 11.86 14.12
N ARG A 146 6.52 12.89 14.84
CA ARG A 146 5.24 13.54 14.54
C ARG A 146 5.22 14.11 13.13
N ALA A 147 6.24 14.89 12.76
CA ALA A 147 6.34 15.50 11.44
C ALA A 147 6.34 14.43 10.31
N ARG A 148 7.05 13.32 10.52
CA ARG A 148 7.07 12.21 9.56
C ARG A 148 5.71 11.53 9.43
N MET A 149 5.03 11.24 10.55
CA MET A 149 3.68 10.66 10.53
C MET A 149 2.67 11.59 9.83
N GLU A 150 2.78 12.90 10.07
CA GLU A 150 1.93 13.90 9.41
C GLU A 150 2.24 13.99 7.90
N GLU A 151 3.49 13.81 7.49
CA GLU A 151 3.88 13.74 6.07
C GLU A 151 3.35 12.48 5.40
N ASP A 152 3.49 11.31 6.04
CA ASP A 152 2.95 10.04 5.55
C ASP A 152 1.41 10.11 5.41
N LEU A 153 0.71 10.66 6.42
CA LEU A 153 -0.73 10.90 6.36
C LEU A 153 -1.11 11.87 5.24
N ARG A 154 -0.32 12.91 5.02
CA ARG A 154 -0.57 13.88 3.94
C ARG A 154 -0.44 13.24 2.56
N MET A 155 0.54 12.36 2.37
CA MET A 155 0.67 11.60 1.12
C MET A 155 -0.52 10.65 0.90
N GLU A 156 -0.98 9.97 1.96
CA GLU A 156 -2.16 9.11 1.90
C GLU A 156 -3.42 9.93 1.56
N LYS A 157 -3.64 11.04 2.25
CA LYS A 157 -4.75 11.96 1.98
C LYS A 157 -4.70 12.57 0.59
N SER A 158 -3.52 12.86 0.06
CA SER A 158 -3.38 13.33 -1.33
C SER A 158 -3.97 12.31 -2.33
N LYS A 159 -3.71 11.02 -2.13
CA LYS A 159 -4.29 9.95 -2.97
C LYS A 159 -5.81 9.87 -2.80
N GLU A 160 -6.32 9.95 -1.56
CA GLU A 160 -7.77 9.96 -1.29
C GLU A 160 -8.46 11.15 -1.97
N ILE A 161 -7.85 12.35 -1.93
CA ILE A 161 -8.39 13.55 -2.60
C ILE A 161 -8.43 13.34 -4.12
N ILE A 162 -7.36 12.80 -4.72
CA ILE A 162 -7.34 12.50 -6.16
C ILE A 162 -8.46 11.52 -6.52
N GLN A 163 -8.62 10.44 -5.75
CA GLN A 163 -9.72 9.48 -5.95
C GLN A 163 -11.10 10.15 -5.81
N TYR A 164 -11.27 11.04 -4.84
CA TYR A 164 -12.50 11.80 -4.66
C TYR A 164 -12.83 12.67 -5.90
N PHE A 165 -11.83 13.36 -6.46
CA PHE A 165 -12.01 14.14 -7.69
C PHE A 165 -12.41 13.25 -8.87
N LEU A 166 -11.70 12.14 -9.08
CA LEU A 166 -12.00 11.18 -10.16
C LEU A 166 -13.42 10.61 -10.00
N GLN A 167 -13.80 10.24 -8.79
CA GLN A 167 -15.12 9.70 -8.49
C GLN A 167 -16.21 10.74 -8.77
N LYS A 168 -16.05 11.97 -8.30
CA LYS A 168 -16.99 13.06 -8.54
C LYS A 168 -17.14 13.36 -10.01
N MET A 169 -16.03 13.53 -10.73
CA MET A 169 -16.06 13.78 -12.17
C MET A 169 -16.74 12.64 -12.93
N THR A 170 -16.44 11.38 -12.58
CA THR A 170 -17.03 10.21 -13.23
C THR A 170 -18.53 10.11 -12.96
N GLN A 171 -18.98 10.35 -11.73
CA GLN A 171 -20.39 10.21 -11.33
C GLN A 171 -21.27 11.35 -11.83
N GLU A 172 -20.75 12.58 -11.83
CA GLU A 172 -21.53 13.79 -12.16
C GLU A 172 -21.47 14.14 -13.65
N SER A 173 -20.57 13.52 -14.43
CA SER A 173 -20.56 13.66 -15.89
C SER A 173 -21.63 12.77 -16.54
N THR A 174 -22.13 13.16 -17.71
CA THR A 174 -23.09 12.36 -18.47
C THR A 174 -22.45 11.71 -19.68
N TYR A 175 -22.85 10.47 -19.97
CA TYR A 175 -22.22 9.63 -20.97
C TYR A 175 -23.27 9.06 -21.93
N GLN A 176 -22.88 8.90 -23.19
CA GLN A 176 -23.62 8.15 -24.20
C GLN A 176 -22.75 7.00 -24.70
N TYR A 177 -23.27 5.78 -24.62
CA TYR A 177 -22.60 4.56 -25.08
C TYR A 177 -23.62 3.51 -25.53
N ASP A 178 -23.17 2.49 -26.27
CA ASP A 178 -24.02 1.39 -26.72
C ASP A 178 -24.02 0.28 -25.66
N GLU A 179 -25.18 0.00 -25.10
CA GLU A 179 -25.39 -1.02 -24.05
C GLU A 179 -25.10 -2.43 -24.59
N ALA A 180 -25.41 -2.73 -25.86
CA ALA A 180 -25.16 -4.04 -26.45
C ALA A 180 -23.64 -4.24 -26.71
N GLU A 181 -22.92 -3.18 -27.09
CA GLU A 181 -21.47 -3.24 -27.21
C GLU A 181 -20.81 -3.45 -25.84
N LEU A 182 -21.31 -2.79 -24.77
CA LEU A 182 -20.85 -3.00 -23.40
C LEU A 182 -21.08 -4.45 -22.96
N GLU A 183 -22.25 -5.01 -23.16
CA GLU A 183 -22.55 -6.40 -22.78
C GLU A 183 -21.66 -7.40 -23.53
N ALA A 184 -21.44 -7.22 -24.82
CA ALA A 184 -20.55 -8.06 -25.61
C ALA A 184 -19.09 -7.99 -25.11
N TYR A 185 -18.62 -6.79 -24.76
CA TYR A 185 -17.28 -6.59 -24.20
C TYR A 185 -17.13 -7.25 -22.82
N VAL A 186 -18.08 -7.03 -21.90
CA VAL A 186 -18.10 -7.69 -20.59
C VAL A 186 -18.07 -9.20 -20.74
N GLN A 187 -18.88 -9.75 -21.64
CA GLN A 187 -18.90 -11.19 -21.87
C GLN A 187 -17.55 -11.74 -22.38
N SER A 188 -16.83 -10.96 -23.20
CA SER A 188 -15.52 -11.37 -23.71
C SER A 188 -14.42 -11.38 -22.62
N GLN A 189 -14.58 -10.60 -21.57
CA GLN A 189 -13.62 -10.49 -20.47
C GLN A 189 -14.01 -11.34 -19.25
N MET A 190 -15.22 -11.89 -19.23
CA MET A 190 -15.81 -12.56 -18.06
C MET A 190 -14.94 -13.68 -17.50
N GLU A 191 -14.40 -14.55 -18.37
CA GLU A 191 -13.59 -15.70 -17.94
C GLU A 191 -12.29 -15.25 -17.26
N GLU A 192 -11.70 -14.17 -17.73
CA GLU A 192 -10.45 -13.62 -17.18
C GLU A 192 -10.68 -12.99 -15.81
N TYR A 193 -11.69 -12.15 -15.66
CA TYR A 193 -12.05 -11.54 -14.38
C TYR A 193 -12.41 -12.57 -13.30
N ILE A 194 -13.16 -13.64 -13.68
CA ILE A 194 -13.51 -14.72 -12.74
C ILE A 194 -12.24 -15.46 -12.31
N ARG A 195 -11.34 -15.78 -13.23
CA ARG A 195 -10.08 -16.45 -12.89
C ARG A 195 -9.22 -15.63 -11.94
N GLU A 196 -9.05 -14.33 -12.21
CA GLU A 196 -8.26 -13.43 -11.35
C GLU A 196 -8.86 -13.33 -9.95
N ALA A 197 -10.19 -13.22 -9.84
CA ALA A 197 -10.88 -13.20 -8.56
C ALA A 197 -10.69 -14.51 -7.78
N GLU A 198 -10.79 -15.67 -8.45
CA GLU A 198 -10.56 -16.98 -7.84
C GLU A 198 -9.11 -17.13 -7.34
N GLU A 199 -8.12 -16.65 -8.10
CA GLU A 199 -6.70 -16.64 -7.69
C GLU A 199 -6.46 -15.73 -6.47
N ALA A 200 -7.21 -14.63 -6.35
CA ALA A 200 -7.19 -13.75 -5.18
C ALA A 200 -8.01 -14.30 -3.98
N GLY A 201 -8.74 -15.41 -4.15
CA GLY A 201 -9.62 -15.98 -3.13
C GLY A 201 -10.93 -15.21 -2.97
N GLU A 202 -11.33 -14.47 -3.98
CA GLU A 202 -12.52 -13.64 -4.04
C GLU A 202 -13.57 -14.28 -4.95
N THR A 203 -14.83 -13.86 -4.78
CA THR A 203 -15.94 -14.27 -5.67
C THR A 203 -16.55 -13.01 -6.24
N VAL A 204 -16.62 -12.91 -7.57
CA VAL A 204 -17.16 -11.75 -8.28
C VAL A 204 -18.37 -12.14 -9.09
N SER A 205 -19.43 -11.35 -9.01
CA SER A 205 -20.66 -11.56 -9.81
C SER A 205 -20.54 -10.91 -11.21
N PRO A 206 -21.31 -11.38 -12.21
CA PRO A 206 -21.35 -10.75 -13.53
C PRO A 206 -21.75 -9.27 -13.49
N GLU A 207 -22.62 -8.90 -12.56
CA GLU A 207 -23.05 -7.51 -12.34
C GLU A 207 -21.89 -6.64 -11.86
N GLU A 208 -21.10 -7.12 -10.90
CA GLU A 208 -19.91 -6.41 -10.39
C GLU A 208 -18.85 -6.24 -11.48
N ILE A 209 -18.65 -7.26 -12.32
CA ILE A 209 -17.74 -7.17 -13.47
C ILE A 209 -18.26 -6.09 -14.45
N LYS A 210 -19.54 -6.10 -14.79
CA LYS A 210 -20.15 -5.10 -15.68
C LYS A 210 -19.99 -3.68 -15.13
N GLU A 211 -20.24 -3.49 -13.84
CA GLU A 211 -20.07 -2.18 -13.17
C GLU A 211 -18.62 -1.71 -13.19
N SER A 212 -17.68 -2.60 -12.91
CA SER A 212 -16.25 -2.29 -12.93
C SER A 212 -15.77 -1.90 -14.34
N VAL A 213 -16.11 -2.69 -15.36
CA VAL A 213 -15.78 -2.41 -16.75
C VAL A 213 -16.37 -1.07 -17.21
N LEU A 214 -17.63 -0.80 -16.87
CA LEU A 214 -18.27 0.46 -17.22
C LEU A 214 -17.64 1.65 -16.48
N ALA A 215 -17.28 1.48 -15.21
CA ALA A 215 -16.60 2.52 -14.44
C ALA A 215 -15.24 2.88 -15.07
N GLN A 216 -14.44 1.88 -15.43
CA GLN A 216 -13.16 2.08 -16.11
C GLN A 216 -13.34 2.77 -17.47
N ALA A 217 -14.31 2.33 -18.28
CA ALA A 217 -14.59 2.93 -19.55
C ALA A 217 -15.00 4.41 -19.41
N LYS A 218 -15.87 4.73 -18.44
CA LYS A 218 -16.25 6.12 -18.15
C LYS A 218 -15.08 6.99 -17.74
N GLN A 219 -14.14 6.45 -16.94
CA GLN A 219 -12.92 7.17 -16.56
C GLN A 219 -12.06 7.48 -17.78
N ASN A 220 -11.87 6.51 -18.69
CA ASN A 220 -11.09 6.70 -19.90
C ASN A 220 -11.71 7.76 -20.82
N TRP A 221 -13.04 7.68 -21.09
CA TRP A 221 -13.75 8.68 -21.90
C TRP A 221 -13.72 10.07 -21.27
N MET A 222 -13.86 10.14 -19.94
CA MET A 222 -13.78 11.39 -19.19
C MET A 222 -12.39 12.01 -19.29
N ALA A 223 -11.32 11.22 -19.13
CA ALA A 223 -9.95 11.70 -19.22
C ALA A 223 -9.64 12.31 -20.59
N GLU A 224 -10.02 11.61 -21.66
CA GLU A 224 -9.87 12.10 -23.03
C GLU A 224 -10.68 13.39 -23.25
N ALA A 225 -11.96 13.40 -22.85
CA ALA A 225 -12.83 14.57 -23.01
C ALA A 225 -12.32 15.76 -22.18
N PHE A 226 -11.83 15.54 -20.97
CA PHE A 226 -11.25 16.58 -20.13
C PHE A 226 -10.01 17.20 -20.76
N CYS A 227 -9.04 16.38 -21.18
CA CYS A 227 -7.81 16.86 -21.77
C CYS A 227 -8.08 17.68 -23.05
N LYS A 228 -9.02 17.23 -23.89
CA LYS A 228 -9.45 17.98 -25.08
C LYS A 228 -10.15 19.28 -24.72
N ALA A 229 -11.07 19.29 -23.76
CA ALA A 229 -11.82 20.46 -23.36
C ALA A 229 -10.98 21.56 -22.69
N LYS A 230 -10.00 21.14 -21.89
CA LYS A 230 -9.09 22.05 -21.16
C LYS A 230 -7.79 22.33 -21.92
N ASN A 231 -7.61 21.78 -23.13
CA ASN A 231 -6.39 21.87 -23.94
C ASN A 231 -5.14 21.42 -23.15
N VAL A 232 -5.25 20.32 -22.39
CA VAL A 232 -4.12 19.72 -21.70
C VAL A 232 -3.20 19.09 -22.76
N GLU A 233 -1.93 19.45 -22.73
CA GLU A 233 -0.92 18.85 -23.61
C GLU A 233 -0.63 17.43 -23.18
N VAL A 234 -1.00 16.46 -24.00
CA VAL A 234 -0.78 15.04 -23.76
C VAL A 234 0.28 14.58 -24.75
N ASP A 235 1.38 14.05 -24.23
CA ASP A 235 2.44 13.52 -25.09
C ASP A 235 2.03 12.15 -25.65
N LEU A 236 1.71 12.13 -26.94
CA LEU A 236 1.39 10.92 -27.69
C LEU A 236 2.58 10.43 -28.53
N SER A 237 3.74 11.07 -28.45
CA SER A 237 4.92 10.71 -29.27
C SER A 237 5.59 9.42 -28.82
N SER A 238 5.39 9.02 -27.56
CA SER A 238 5.96 7.80 -26.97
C SER A 238 5.07 6.56 -27.12
N ILE A 239 3.87 6.67 -27.70
CA ILE A 239 2.89 5.56 -27.73
C ILE A 239 3.45 4.26 -28.34
N GLU A 240 4.27 4.36 -29.39
CA GLU A 240 4.88 3.15 -29.99
C GLU A 240 5.87 2.49 -29.02
N GLU A 241 6.69 3.29 -28.33
CA GLU A 241 7.65 2.79 -27.34
C GLU A 241 6.94 2.22 -26.10
N ASP A 242 5.87 2.86 -25.65
CA ASP A 242 5.07 2.41 -24.51
C ASP A 242 4.34 1.11 -24.84
N THR A 243 3.79 0.99 -26.05
CA THR A 243 3.20 -0.26 -26.56
C THR A 243 4.21 -1.39 -26.60
N ASP A 244 5.42 -1.14 -27.12
CA ASP A 244 6.50 -2.16 -27.16
C ASP A 244 6.91 -2.60 -25.76
N ARG A 245 7.02 -1.65 -24.82
CA ARG A 245 7.32 -1.93 -23.40
C ARG A 245 6.22 -2.77 -22.73
N MET A 246 4.95 -2.50 -23.00
CA MET A 246 3.83 -3.30 -22.50
C MET A 246 3.92 -4.74 -23.03
N ILE A 247 4.20 -4.94 -24.31
CA ILE A 247 4.38 -6.26 -24.91
C ILE A 247 5.52 -7.01 -24.20
N GLU A 248 6.70 -6.38 -24.09
CA GLU A 248 7.87 -7.00 -23.44
C GLU A 248 7.57 -7.38 -21.97
N MET A 249 6.85 -6.53 -21.24
CA MET A 249 6.50 -6.80 -19.84
C MET A 249 5.54 -7.98 -19.72
N MET A 250 4.49 -8.06 -20.56
CA MET A 250 3.54 -9.16 -20.55
C MET A 250 4.21 -10.49 -20.95
N GLU A 251 5.10 -10.48 -21.96
CA GLU A 251 5.89 -11.65 -22.35
C GLU A 251 6.79 -12.15 -21.21
N LEU A 252 7.42 -11.22 -20.46
CA LEU A 252 8.27 -11.54 -19.30
C LEU A 252 7.47 -12.18 -18.16
N MET A 253 6.23 -11.76 -17.95
CA MET A 253 5.33 -12.33 -16.95
C MET A 253 4.65 -13.62 -17.41
N GLY A 254 4.80 -13.99 -18.69
CA GLY A 254 4.17 -15.18 -19.29
C GLY A 254 2.68 -15.00 -19.54
N GLU A 255 2.23 -13.76 -19.63
CA GLU A 255 0.83 -13.41 -19.90
C GLU A 255 0.53 -13.46 -21.41
N LYS A 256 -0.76 -13.62 -21.73
CA LYS A 256 -1.20 -13.57 -23.12
C LYS A 256 -1.15 -12.13 -23.62
N VAL A 257 -0.34 -11.85 -24.61
CA VAL A 257 -0.23 -10.54 -25.25
C VAL A 257 -1.46 -10.28 -26.14
N PRO A 258 -2.25 -9.21 -25.89
CA PRO A 258 -3.34 -8.78 -26.76
C PRO A 258 -2.84 -8.33 -28.15
N ASP A 259 -3.76 -7.96 -29.05
CA ASP A 259 -3.38 -7.36 -30.33
C ASP A 259 -2.66 -6.01 -30.10
N ARG A 260 -1.59 -5.79 -30.89
CA ARG A 260 -0.80 -4.54 -30.82
C ARG A 260 -1.68 -3.28 -30.94
N ALA A 261 -2.74 -3.31 -31.75
CA ALA A 261 -3.65 -2.20 -31.89
C ALA A 261 -4.44 -1.91 -30.60
N GLU A 262 -4.82 -2.95 -29.87
CA GLU A 262 -5.48 -2.87 -28.58
C GLU A 262 -4.54 -2.27 -27.52
N LEU A 263 -3.30 -2.76 -27.44
CA LEU A 263 -2.29 -2.21 -26.55
C LEU A 263 -1.94 -0.75 -26.87
N SER A 264 -1.90 -0.38 -28.15
CA SER A 264 -1.70 1.02 -28.54
C SER A 264 -2.88 1.90 -28.11
N GLU A 265 -4.11 1.41 -28.19
CA GLU A 265 -5.29 2.12 -27.69
C GLU A 265 -5.23 2.30 -26.16
N MET A 266 -4.80 1.27 -25.43
CA MET A 266 -4.57 1.35 -23.97
C MET A 266 -3.51 2.39 -23.64
N ALA A 267 -2.36 2.38 -24.33
CA ALA A 267 -1.31 3.39 -24.12
C ALA A 267 -1.79 4.82 -24.36
N VAL A 268 -2.64 5.04 -25.37
CA VAL A 268 -3.29 6.34 -25.60
C VAL A 268 -4.22 6.73 -24.45
N GLN A 269 -5.00 5.77 -23.94
CA GLN A 269 -5.89 6.01 -22.79
C GLN A 269 -5.11 6.38 -21.54
N ASP A 270 -4.03 5.65 -21.27
CA ASP A 270 -3.13 5.92 -20.15
C ASP A 270 -2.49 7.31 -20.23
N ALA A 271 -2.08 7.74 -21.43
CA ALA A 271 -1.55 9.08 -21.64
C ALA A 271 -2.59 10.18 -21.33
N TYR A 272 -3.83 10.02 -21.75
CA TYR A 272 -4.90 10.94 -21.39
C TYR A 272 -5.21 10.92 -19.89
N PHE A 273 -5.22 9.74 -19.29
CA PHE A 273 -5.44 9.59 -17.86
C PHE A 273 -4.33 10.25 -17.04
N GLY A 274 -3.07 10.10 -17.44
CA GLY A 274 -1.92 10.80 -16.87
C GLY A 274 -2.06 12.33 -16.95
N GLY A 275 -2.51 12.85 -18.09
CA GLY A 275 -2.79 14.28 -18.27
C GLY A 275 -3.90 14.79 -17.34
N LEU A 276 -4.97 13.99 -17.14
CA LEU A 276 -6.02 14.29 -16.18
C LEU A 276 -5.49 14.30 -14.75
N LEU A 277 -4.74 13.25 -14.33
CA LEU A 277 -4.17 13.17 -12.98
C LEU A 277 -3.27 14.36 -12.67
N THR A 278 -2.36 14.72 -13.56
CA THR A 278 -1.50 15.90 -13.42
C THR A 278 -2.31 17.19 -13.25
N SER A 279 -3.42 17.30 -13.98
CA SER A 279 -4.32 18.46 -13.86
C SER A 279 -5.04 18.48 -12.51
N ILE A 280 -5.52 17.33 -12.02
CA ILE A 280 -6.13 17.19 -10.69
C ILE A 280 -5.13 17.59 -9.61
N GLU A 281 -3.91 17.06 -9.65
CA GLU A 281 -2.85 17.40 -8.68
C GLU A 281 -2.56 18.91 -8.65
N ASN A 282 -2.49 19.57 -9.81
CA ASN A 282 -2.30 21.01 -9.88
C ASN A 282 -3.46 21.78 -9.23
N ILE A 283 -4.70 21.38 -9.51
CA ILE A 283 -5.89 22.01 -8.91
C ILE A 283 -5.91 21.79 -7.40
N ILE A 284 -5.60 20.58 -6.92
CA ILE A 284 -5.50 20.29 -5.49
C ILE A 284 -4.43 21.19 -4.86
N ARG A 285 -3.27 21.32 -5.49
CA ARG A 285 -2.17 22.18 -5.01
C ARG A 285 -2.60 23.63 -4.90
N GLU A 286 -3.30 24.15 -5.88
CA GLU A 286 -3.84 25.51 -5.86
C GLU A 286 -4.87 25.70 -4.74
N LYS A 287 -5.84 24.79 -4.61
CA LYS A 287 -6.89 24.84 -3.58
C LYS A 287 -6.36 24.70 -2.16
N THR A 288 -5.25 23.99 -1.96
CA THR A 288 -4.66 23.70 -0.63
C THR A 288 -3.43 24.56 -0.31
N GLY A 289 -3.09 25.54 -1.15
CA GLY A 289 -1.90 26.36 -0.96
C GLY A 289 -0.58 25.58 -0.99
N GLY A 290 -0.53 24.47 -1.71
CA GLY A 290 0.66 23.63 -1.87
C GLY A 290 0.84 22.54 -0.81
N SER A 291 -0.11 22.38 0.11
CA SER A 291 -0.01 21.38 1.19
C SER A 291 -0.25 19.94 0.70
N TYR A 292 -0.93 19.76 -0.43
CA TYR A 292 -1.30 18.48 -1.05
C TYR A 292 -1.01 18.49 -2.55
N GLY A 293 -1.10 17.33 -3.21
CA GLY A 293 -0.91 17.22 -4.66
C GLY A 293 0.53 16.97 -5.10
N ASN A 294 1.36 16.37 -4.25
CA ASN A 294 2.66 15.83 -4.58
C ASN A 294 2.63 14.31 -4.30
N CYS A 295 2.08 13.54 -5.23
CA CYS A 295 2.05 12.08 -5.13
C CYS A 295 3.02 11.45 -6.11
#